data_d302ab01895ebbde1fdfc6804c2687e6
#
_entry.id   d302ab01895ebbde1fdfc6804c2687e6
#
_cell.length_a   1.000
_cell.length_b   1.000
_cell.length_c   1.000
_cell.angle_alpha   90.00
_cell.angle_beta   90.00
_cell.angle_gamma   90.00
#
_symmetry.space_group_name_H-M   'P 1'
#
loop_
_entity.id
_entity.type
_entity.pdbx_description
1 polymer ?
#
loop_
_entity_poly.entity_id
_entity_poly.type
_entity_poly.pdbx_seq_one_letter_code
_entity_poly.pdbx_strand_id
1 'polypeptide(L)'
;MASFTFGAGNARKVLRLPLYALGALATLPVRRSPRLWVFGSGIGVGEGALPLYRHARATLPESVRLVWLAGSPAELEIARTLGLDAEMRSGWRGFRLTLRARVLVVTHGFGDVNRFATRGGFVVQLWHGIPLKRLHLDSPATLRVSFLPNHRLVRAAMARAYRFAGQGIGLFPVASALVAPRIVSAFGLPASRV
;
A
#
# COMPACT_ATOMS: atom_id res chain seq x y z
N MET A 1 5.36 1.54 -25.71
CA MET A 1 6.16 1.44 -24.47
C MET A 1 5.77 2.58 -23.54
N ALA A 2 5.10 2.31 -22.42
CA ALA A 2 4.78 3.34 -21.44
C ALA A 2 6.06 3.69 -20.66
N SER A 3 6.59 4.90 -20.87
CA SER A 3 7.73 5.40 -20.11
C SER A 3 7.29 5.69 -18.67
N PHE A 4 7.75 4.88 -17.74
CA PHE A 4 7.49 5.05 -16.30
C PHE A 4 8.38 6.18 -15.77
N THR A 5 7.89 7.40 -15.77
CA THR A 5 8.61 8.56 -15.22
C THR A 5 8.22 8.75 -13.76
N PHE A 6 9.08 8.31 -12.83
CA PHE A 6 8.89 8.47 -11.37
C PHE A 6 8.62 9.92 -10.96
N GLY A 7 9.21 10.91 -11.62
CA GLY A 7 9.04 12.33 -11.31
C GLY A 7 7.64 12.88 -11.50
N ALA A 8 6.93 12.46 -12.56
CA ALA A 8 5.55 12.90 -12.82
C ALA A 8 4.56 12.36 -11.77
N GLY A 9 4.79 11.11 -11.29
CA GLY A 9 4.00 10.52 -10.21
C GLY A 9 4.12 11.26 -8.87
N ASN A 10 5.28 11.81 -8.56
CA ASN A 10 5.53 12.56 -7.33
C ASN A 10 4.85 13.93 -7.33
N ALA A 11 4.84 14.66 -8.45
CA ALA A 11 4.13 15.92 -8.55
C ALA A 11 2.63 15.77 -8.23
N ARG A 12 1.99 14.72 -8.79
CA ARG A 12 0.59 14.40 -8.49
C ARG A 12 0.34 13.99 -7.03
N LYS A 13 1.29 13.32 -6.40
CA LYS A 13 1.23 12.97 -4.96
C LYS A 13 1.29 14.23 -4.10
N VAL A 14 2.22 15.15 -4.41
CA VAL A 14 2.36 16.42 -3.68
C VAL A 14 1.10 17.26 -3.75
N LEU A 15 0.51 17.41 -4.94
CA LEU A 15 -0.75 18.15 -5.14
C LEU A 15 -1.93 17.52 -4.36
N ARG A 16 -1.89 16.24 -4.05
CA ARG A 16 -2.94 15.53 -3.30
C ARG A 16 -2.67 15.41 -1.80
N LEU A 17 -1.55 15.95 -1.29
CA LEU A 17 -1.23 15.93 0.14
C LEU A 17 -2.36 16.48 1.04
N PRO A 18 -3.03 17.62 0.70
CA PRO A 18 -4.15 18.08 1.49
C PRO A 18 -5.31 17.08 1.55
N LEU A 19 -5.63 16.43 0.43
CA LEU A 19 -6.68 15.41 0.37
C LEU A 19 -6.31 14.16 1.20
N TYR A 20 -5.04 13.78 1.22
CA TYR A 20 -4.58 12.68 2.09
C TYR A 20 -4.67 13.05 3.57
N ALA A 21 -4.34 14.29 3.92
CA ALA A 21 -4.47 14.78 5.30
C ALA A 21 -5.94 14.82 5.75
N LEU A 22 -6.84 15.36 4.91
CA LEU A 22 -8.28 15.38 5.17
C LEU A 22 -8.84 13.97 5.28
N GLY A 23 -8.49 13.05 4.37
CA GLY A 23 -8.89 11.66 4.45
C GLY A 23 -8.39 10.99 5.73
N ALA A 24 -7.14 11.23 6.13
CA ALA A 24 -6.58 10.70 7.36
C ALA A 24 -7.31 11.21 8.60
N LEU A 25 -7.63 12.50 8.66
CA LEU A 25 -8.38 13.12 9.77
C LEU A 25 -9.81 12.58 9.84
N ALA A 26 -10.51 12.53 8.72
CA ALA A 26 -11.88 12.02 8.64
C ALA A 26 -11.99 10.53 9.02
N THR A 27 -10.91 9.78 8.88
CA THR A 27 -10.89 8.33 9.18
C THR A 27 -10.47 8.00 10.60
N LEU A 28 -9.90 8.95 11.36
CA LEU A 28 -9.44 8.73 12.74
C LEU A 28 -10.52 8.21 13.69
N PRO A 29 -11.76 8.77 13.72
CA PRO A 29 -12.78 8.34 14.66
C PRO A 29 -13.46 7.01 14.26
N VAL A 30 -13.16 6.47 13.09
CA VAL A 30 -13.87 5.29 12.60
C VAL A 30 -13.35 4.01 13.23
N ARG A 31 -14.20 3.33 13.98
CA ARG A 31 -13.88 2.03 14.59
C ARG A 31 -13.73 0.97 13.48
N ARG A 32 -12.54 0.35 13.43
CA ARG A 32 -12.22 -0.73 12.49
C ARG A 32 -12.73 -2.07 12.99
N SER A 33 -13.21 -2.90 12.07
CA SER A 33 -13.68 -4.25 12.38
C SER A 33 -12.51 -5.24 12.39
N PRO A 34 -12.25 -5.95 13.49
CA PRO A 34 -11.23 -6.98 13.53
C PRO A 34 -11.53 -8.16 12.57
N ARG A 35 -12.80 -8.30 12.18
CA ARG A 35 -13.29 -9.34 11.30
C ARG A 35 -13.30 -8.94 9.82
N LEU A 36 -12.66 -7.85 9.42
CA LEU A 36 -12.59 -7.42 8.03
C LEU A 36 -11.13 -7.18 7.63
N TRP A 37 -10.69 -7.93 6.63
CA TRP A 37 -9.40 -7.76 5.97
C TRP A 37 -9.61 -7.39 4.51
N VAL A 38 -8.81 -6.49 3.99
CA VAL A 38 -8.81 -6.15 2.58
C VAL A 38 -7.45 -6.43 1.96
N PHE A 39 -7.47 -6.90 0.73
CA PHE A 39 -6.30 -7.25 -0.06
C PHE A 39 -6.30 -6.44 -1.34
N GLY A 40 -5.13 -6.05 -1.81
CA GLY A 40 -4.97 -5.40 -3.10
C GLY A 40 -3.56 -5.58 -3.63
N SER A 41 -3.42 -5.46 -4.95
CA SER A 41 -2.14 -5.53 -5.64
C SER A 41 -2.05 -4.44 -6.70
N GLY A 42 -0.81 -3.95 -6.94
CA GLY A 42 -0.55 -2.93 -7.97
C GLY A 42 -0.59 -3.44 -9.40
N ILE A 43 -0.50 -4.76 -9.60
CA ILE A 43 -0.42 -5.41 -10.92
C ILE A 43 -1.59 -6.36 -11.21
N GLY A 44 -2.63 -6.36 -10.38
CA GLY A 44 -3.80 -7.24 -10.57
C GLY A 44 -3.83 -8.42 -9.60
N VAL A 45 -4.74 -9.36 -9.86
CA VAL A 45 -4.94 -10.54 -8.99
C VAL A 45 -3.78 -11.51 -9.17
N GLY A 46 -2.95 -11.61 -8.14
CA GLY A 46 -1.78 -12.50 -8.21
C GLY A 46 -0.78 -12.24 -7.09
N GLU A 47 0.48 -12.52 -7.38
CA GLU A 47 1.64 -12.37 -6.50
C GLU A 47 1.42 -12.91 -5.08
N GLY A 48 2.14 -12.37 -4.09
CA GLY A 48 2.04 -12.76 -2.69
C GLY A 48 0.67 -12.51 -2.06
N ALA A 49 -0.11 -11.53 -2.57
CA ALA A 49 -1.40 -11.18 -2.01
C ALA A 49 -2.47 -12.27 -2.23
N LEU A 50 -2.50 -12.91 -3.41
CA LEU A 50 -3.47 -13.98 -3.70
C LEU A 50 -3.19 -15.27 -2.91
N PRO A 51 -1.97 -15.80 -2.85
CA PRO A 51 -1.64 -16.93 -1.98
C PRO A 51 -1.98 -16.66 -0.50
N LEU A 52 -1.65 -15.46 0.00
CA LEU A 52 -1.99 -15.08 1.37
C LEU A 52 -3.50 -14.98 1.59
N TYR A 53 -4.27 -14.44 0.63
CA TYR A 53 -5.73 -14.42 0.69
C TYR A 53 -6.30 -15.85 0.80
N ARG A 54 -5.84 -16.76 -0.05
CA ARG A 54 -6.28 -18.17 -0.05
C ARG A 54 -5.92 -18.86 1.25
N HIS A 55 -4.71 -18.67 1.75
CA HIS A 55 -4.28 -19.22 3.04
C HIS A 55 -5.13 -18.66 4.19
N ALA A 56 -5.33 -17.34 4.23
CA ALA A 56 -6.18 -16.71 5.23
C ALA A 56 -7.64 -17.21 5.17
N ARG A 57 -8.17 -17.46 3.98
CA ARG A 57 -9.52 -18.01 3.80
C ARG A 57 -9.63 -19.44 4.35
N ALA A 58 -8.58 -20.23 4.21
CA ALA A 58 -8.54 -21.62 4.70
C ALA A 58 -8.28 -21.73 6.22
N THR A 59 -7.63 -20.73 6.83
CA THR A 59 -7.14 -20.84 8.21
C THR A 59 -7.88 -19.94 9.22
N LEU A 60 -8.41 -18.81 8.76
CA LEU A 60 -9.15 -17.90 9.64
C LEU A 60 -10.60 -18.37 9.84
N PRO A 61 -11.21 -18.03 10.98
CA PRO A 61 -12.62 -18.30 11.22
C PRO A 61 -13.50 -17.69 10.11
N GLU A 62 -14.60 -18.37 9.75
CA GLU A 62 -15.57 -17.90 8.74
C GLU A 62 -16.14 -16.52 9.04
N SER A 63 -16.16 -16.12 10.31
CA SER A 63 -16.57 -14.80 10.75
C SER A 63 -15.65 -13.67 10.28
N VAL A 64 -14.45 -13.99 9.75
CA VAL A 64 -13.51 -13.03 9.17
C VAL A 64 -13.79 -12.89 7.67
N ARG A 65 -14.27 -11.74 7.27
CA ARG A 65 -14.51 -11.39 5.87
C ARG A 65 -13.21 -10.93 5.21
N LEU A 66 -12.86 -11.56 4.09
CA LEU A 66 -11.72 -11.19 3.25
C LEU A 66 -12.25 -10.60 1.95
N VAL A 67 -11.77 -9.41 1.56
CA VAL A 67 -12.22 -8.73 0.34
C VAL A 67 -11.02 -8.34 -0.51
N TRP A 68 -11.08 -8.65 -1.80
CA TRP A 68 -10.12 -8.18 -2.79
C TRP A 68 -10.54 -6.82 -3.34
N LEU A 69 -9.65 -5.85 -3.33
CA LEU A 69 -9.90 -4.51 -3.85
C LEU A 69 -9.23 -4.34 -5.22
N ALA A 70 -10.02 -4.50 -6.26
CA ALA A 70 -9.58 -4.43 -7.65
C ALA A 70 -9.30 -2.99 -8.10
N GLY A 71 -8.25 -2.81 -8.90
CA GLY A 71 -7.84 -1.54 -9.46
C GLY A 71 -8.50 -1.17 -10.79
N SER A 72 -9.08 -2.18 -11.47
CA SER A 72 -9.75 -2.02 -12.75
C SER A 72 -10.95 -2.96 -12.87
N PRO A 73 -11.91 -2.68 -13.78
CA PRO A 73 -13.03 -3.60 -14.04
C PRO A 73 -12.57 -5.00 -14.49
N ALA A 74 -11.53 -5.06 -15.29
CA ALA A 74 -10.96 -6.35 -15.73
C ALA A 74 -10.38 -7.16 -14.56
N GLU A 75 -9.67 -6.50 -13.64
CA GLU A 75 -9.19 -7.15 -12.41
C GLU A 75 -10.34 -7.61 -11.52
N LEU A 76 -11.42 -6.82 -11.41
CA LEU A 76 -12.60 -7.18 -10.65
C LEU A 76 -13.25 -8.46 -11.18
N GLU A 77 -13.35 -8.57 -12.50
CA GLU A 77 -13.91 -9.76 -13.16
C GLU A 77 -13.02 -10.98 -12.91
N ILE A 78 -11.71 -10.85 -13.06
CA ILE A 78 -10.76 -11.94 -12.76
C ILE A 78 -10.90 -12.38 -11.28
N ALA A 79 -10.96 -11.43 -10.35
CA ALA A 79 -11.11 -11.74 -8.93
C ALA A 79 -12.39 -12.55 -8.67
N ARG A 80 -13.51 -12.15 -9.28
CA ARG A 80 -14.80 -12.84 -9.15
C ARG A 80 -14.78 -14.24 -9.77
N THR A 81 -14.18 -14.39 -10.95
CA THR A 81 -14.00 -15.71 -11.59
C THR A 81 -13.18 -16.66 -10.74
N LEU A 82 -12.22 -16.13 -9.96
CA LEU A 82 -11.45 -16.91 -8.98
C LEU A 82 -12.19 -17.16 -7.66
N GLY A 83 -13.45 -16.77 -7.55
CA GLY A 83 -14.29 -16.96 -6.34
C GLY A 83 -13.94 -16.05 -5.18
N LEU A 84 -13.25 -14.92 -5.43
CA LEU A 84 -12.94 -13.96 -4.39
C LEU A 84 -14.13 -13.02 -4.13
N ASP A 85 -14.39 -12.67 -2.86
CA ASP A 85 -15.23 -11.51 -2.54
C ASP A 85 -14.45 -10.26 -2.98
N ALA A 86 -14.93 -9.57 -4.02
CA ALA A 86 -14.17 -8.51 -4.67
C ALA A 86 -15.02 -7.27 -4.96
N GLU A 87 -14.38 -6.09 -4.82
CA GLU A 87 -14.98 -4.79 -5.03
C GLU A 87 -13.96 -3.82 -5.65
N MET A 88 -14.44 -2.76 -6.31
CA MET A 88 -13.55 -1.71 -6.86
C MET A 88 -12.94 -0.85 -5.74
N ARG A 89 -11.60 -0.70 -5.73
CA ARG A 89 -10.88 0.10 -4.72
C ARG A 89 -11.19 1.61 -4.79
N SER A 90 -11.51 2.12 -5.98
CA SER A 90 -11.72 3.56 -6.23
C SER A 90 -13.15 4.04 -5.93
N GLY A 91 -14.10 3.12 -5.79
CA GLY A 91 -15.51 3.44 -5.51
C GLY A 91 -15.78 3.69 -4.01
N TRP A 92 -16.99 4.17 -3.72
CA TRP A 92 -17.46 4.38 -2.34
C TRP A 92 -17.42 3.11 -1.49
N ARG A 93 -17.76 1.96 -2.08
CA ARG A 93 -17.68 0.66 -1.40
C ARG A 93 -16.25 0.30 -1.05
N GLY A 94 -15.30 0.46 -1.98
CA GLY A 94 -13.87 0.24 -1.72
C GLY A 94 -13.32 1.19 -0.66
N PHE A 95 -13.76 2.46 -0.66
CA PHE A 95 -13.43 3.40 0.41
C PHE A 95 -13.93 2.90 1.77
N ARG A 96 -15.22 2.56 1.89
CA ARG A 96 -15.81 2.05 3.15
C ARG A 96 -15.16 0.75 3.62
N LEU A 97 -14.88 -0.18 2.72
CA LEU A 97 -14.19 -1.44 3.04
C LEU A 97 -12.80 -1.16 3.60
N THR A 98 -12.00 -0.34 2.92
CA THR A 98 -10.67 0.05 3.40
C THR A 98 -10.74 0.77 4.75
N LEU A 99 -11.72 1.68 4.92
CA LEU A 99 -11.94 2.44 6.15
C LEU A 99 -12.27 1.55 7.35
N ARG A 100 -13.09 0.51 7.14
CA ARG A 100 -13.56 -0.38 8.19
C ARG A 100 -12.64 -1.56 8.45
N ALA A 101 -11.78 -1.92 7.51
CA ALA A 101 -10.89 -3.07 7.65
C ALA A 101 -9.82 -2.86 8.72
N ARG A 102 -9.61 -3.89 9.58
CA ARG A 102 -8.51 -3.91 10.54
C ARG A 102 -7.17 -4.16 9.85
N VAL A 103 -7.14 -5.09 8.89
CA VAL A 103 -5.93 -5.48 8.18
C VAL A 103 -6.03 -5.07 6.71
N LEU A 104 -4.98 -4.46 6.21
CA LEU A 104 -4.83 -4.01 4.83
C LEU A 104 -3.58 -4.69 4.25
N VAL A 105 -3.77 -5.65 3.35
CA VAL A 105 -2.66 -6.37 2.70
C VAL A 105 -2.41 -5.74 1.33
N VAL A 106 -1.19 -5.28 1.11
CA VAL A 106 -0.77 -4.58 -0.13
C VAL A 106 0.57 -5.11 -0.63
N THR A 107 0.81 -5.02 -1.94
CA THR A 107 2.08 -5.44 -2.57
C THR A 107 2.93 -4.27 -3.03
N HIS A 108 2.33 -3.25 -3.66
CA HIS A 108 3.05 -2.09 -4.20
C HIS A 108 2.92 -0.84 -3.32
N GLY A 109 1.99 -0.85 -2.37
CA GLY A 109 1.80 0.24 -1.42
C GLY A 109 0.34 0.63 -1.21
N PHE A 110 0.12 1.74 -0.51
CA PHE A 110 -1.24 2.20 -0.13
C PHE A 110 -2.19 2.45 -1.30
N GLY A 111 -1.67 2.52 -2.54
CA GLY A 111 -2.47 2.63 -3.75
C GLY A 111 -3.18 1.35 -4.18
N ASP A 112 -2.83 0.22 -3.60
CA ASP A 112 -3.43 -1.08 -3.91
C ASP A 112 -4.82 -1.22 -3.28
N VAL A 113 -5.08 -0.42 -2.26
CA VAL A 113 -6.39 -0.24 -1.61
C VAL A 113 -6.84 1.22 -1.75
N ASN A 114 -7.92 1.64 -1.11
CA ASN A 114 -8.30 3.05 -1.14
C ASN A 114 -7.38 3.89 -0.26
N ARG A 115 -6.43 4.60 -0.89
CA ARG A 115 -5.34 5.34 -0.23
C ARG A 115 -5.79 6.42 0.76
N PHE A 116 -7.02 6.90 0.64
CA PHE A 116 -7.56 7.94 1.54
C PHE A 116 -8.10 7.38 2.85
N ALA A 117 -8.27 6.06 2.94
CA ALA A 117 -8.91 5.38 4.06
C ALA A 117 -7.98 4.41 4.82
N THR A 118 -6.66 4.49 4.61
CA THR A 118 -5.70 3.54 5.19
C THR A 118 -5.33 3.85 6.64
N ARG A 119 -5.48 5.10 7.08
CA ARG A 119 -5.06 5.54 8.42
C ARG A 119 -5.79 4.76 9.52
N GLY A 120 -5.04 4.22 10.49
CA GLY A 120 -5.57 3.40 11.59
C GLY A 120 -5.75 1.91 11.26
N GLY A 121 -5.58 1.48 10.00
CA GLY A 121 -5.48 0.07 9.63
C GLY A 121 -4.09 -0.49 9.91
N PHE A 122 -4.01 -1.79 10.21
CA PHE A 122 -2.75 -2.51 10.27
C PHE A 122 -2.36 -2.92 8.85
N VAL A 123 -1.35 -2.24 8.31
CA VAL A 123 -0.92 -2.48 6.93
C VAL A 123 0.17 -3.54 6.89
N VAL A 124 -0.08 -4.60 6.14
CA VAL A 124 0.89 -5.64 5.78
C VAL A 124 1.38 -5.35 4.37
N GLN A 125 2.64 -4.95 4.24
CA GLN A 125 3.29 -4.64 2.97
C GLN A 125 4.10 -5.85 2.51
N LEU A 126 3.56 -6.63 1.58
CA LEU A 126 4.22 -7.87 1.11
C LEU A 126 5.39 -7.60 0.17
N TRP A 127 5.38 -6.41 -0.48
CA TRP A 127 6.29 -6.09 -1.57
C TRP A 127 6.07 -7.01 -2.81
N HIS A 128 6.92 -6.89 -3.81
CA HIS A 128 6.78 -7.55 -5.11
C HIS A 128 8.12 -8.04 -5.66
N GLY A 129 9.01 -8.53 -4.81
CA GLY A 129 10.29 -9.12 -5.19
C GLY A 129 11.44 -8.77 -4.25
N ILE A 130 12.62 -9.31 -4.56
CA ILE A 130 13.84 -9.02 -3.82
C ILE A 130 14.42 -7.69 -4.33
N PRO A 131 14.79 -6.74 -3.44
CA PRO A 131 15.33 -5.46 -3.83
C PRO A 131 16.74 -5.60 -4.39
N LEU A 132 16.88 -5.61 -5.71
CA LEU A 132 18.14 -5.62 -6.43
C LEU A 132 18.74 -4.21 -6.61
N LYS A 133 17.92 -3.18 -6.49
CA LYS A 133 18.29 -1.77 -6.63
C LYS A 133 18.03 -1.00 -5.34
N ARG A 134 18.64 0.18 -5.23
CA ARG A 134 18.27 1.13 -4.16
C ARG A 134 16.81 1.55 -4.32
N LEU A 135 16.05 1.40 -3.23
CA LEU A 135 14.62 1.65 -3.20
C LEU A 135 14.28 2.90 -2.38
N HIS A 136 13.11 3.46 -2.65
CA HIS A 136 12.43 4.45 -1.81
C HIS A 136 13.38 5.58 -1.31
N LEU A 137 13.62 5.67 0.00
CA LEU A 137 14.49 6.69 0.62
C LEU A 137 15.95 6.56 0.18
N ASP A 138 16.43 5.36 -0.10
CA ASP A 138 17.79 5.10 -0.52
C ASP A 138 18.03 5.38 -2.02
N SER A 139 16.94 5.63 -2.78
CA SER A 139 17.01 5.93 -4.22
C SER A 139 16.87 7.43 -4.48
N PRO A 140 17.91 8.08 -5.02
CA PRO A 140 17.82 9.49 -5.42
C PRO A 140 16.69 9.77 -6.40
N ALA A 141 16.35 8.82 -7.27
CA ALA A 141 15.28 8.96 -8.25
C ALA A 141 13.89 9.07 -7.61
N THR A 142 13.65 8.35 -6.51
CA THR A 142 12.37 8.38 -5.79
C THR A 142 12.09 9.75 -5.15
N LEU A 143 13.14 10.47 -4.75
CA LEU A 143 13.02 11.76 -4.07
C LEU A 143 12.99 12.96 -5.02
N ARG A 144 13.02 12.71 -6.34
CA ARG A 144 12.95 13.80 -7.35
C ARG A 144 11.51 14.19 -7.64
N VAL A 145 11.29 15.47 -7.88
CA VAL A 145 10.05 16.02 -8.40
C VAL A 145 10.36 16.65 -9.76
N SER A 146 9.54 16.42 -10.78
CA SER A 146 9.82 16.76 -12.18
C SER A 146 10.10 18.24 -12.41
N PHE A 147 9.45 19.15 -11.67
CA PHE A 147 9.61 20.59 -11.82
C PHE A 147 10.80 21.18 -11.02
N LEU A 148 11.36 20.46 -10.02
CA LEU A 148 12.52 20.85 -9.21
C LEU A 148 13.39 19.63 -8.84
N PRO A 149 14.00 18.97 -9.81
CA PRO A 149 14.58 17.63 -9.63
C PRO A 149 15.77 17.58 -8.67
N ASN A 150 16.51 18.69 -8.53
CA ASN A 150 17.74 18.75 -7.73
C ASN A 150 17.64 19.67 -6.51
N HIS A 151 16.47 20.25 -6.22
CA HIS A 151 16.30 21.18 -5.12
C HIS A 151 16.39 20.48 -3.75
N ARG A 152 17.35 20.86 -2.91
CA ARG A 152 17.64 20.20 -1.61
C ARG A 152 16.44 20.18 -0.65
N LEU A 153 15.71 21.29 -0.53
CA LEU A 153 14.55 21.40 0.35
C LEU A 153 13.39 20.52 -0.14
N VAL A 154 13.16 20.47 -1.45
CA VAL A 154 12.12 19.58 -2.05
C VAL A 154 12.45 18.12 -1.78
N ARG A 155 13.72 17.71 -1.96
CA ARG A 155 14.15 16.36 -1.65
C ARG A 155 14.01 16.01 -0.17
N ALA A 156 14.36 16.95 0.73
CA ALA A 156 14.19 16.77 2.17
C ALA A 156 12.71 16.64 2.56
N ALA A 157 11.84 17.47 1.99
CA ALA A 157 10.40 17.41 2.20
C ALA A 157 9.81 16.07 1.69
N MET A 158 10.24 15.62 0.50
CA MET A 158 9.85 14.31 -0.02
C MET A 158 10.31 13.16 0.87
N ALA A 159 11.58 13.18 1.32
CA ALA A 159 12.09 12.17 2.24
C ALA A 159 11.29 12.12 3.54
N ARG A 160 10.93 13.29 4.10
CA ARG A 160 10.08 13.37 5.30
C ARG A 160 8.69 12.80 5.04
N ALA A 161 8.07 13.12 3.90
CA ALA A 161 6.77 12.59 3.52
C ALA A 161 6.80 11.07 3.33
N TYR A 162 7.84 10.54 2.72
CA TYR A 162 8.02 9.09 2.56
C TYR A 162 8.25 8.37 3.89
N ARG A 163 9.06 8.93 4.80
CA ARG A 163 9.23 8.38 6.16
C ARG A 163 7.90 8.36 6.91
N PHE A 164 7.14 9.45 6.85
CA PHE A 164 5.84 9.53 7.49
C PHE A 164 4.86 8.49 6.92
N ALA A 165 4.84 8.30 5.60
CA ALA A 165 4.04 7.26 4.96
C ALA A 165 4.50 5.86 5.39
N GLY A 166 5.80 5.60 5.45
CA GLY A 166 6.37 4.35 5.93
C GLY A 166 5.91 3.97 7.33
N GLN A 167 5.77 4.94 8.23
CA GLN A 167 5.25 4.69 9.59
C GLN A 167 3.86 4.06 9.63
N GLY A 168 3.08 4.19 8.56
CA GLY A 168 1.79 3.53 8.40
C GLY A 168 1.87 2.03 8.13
N ILE A 169 3.05 1.48 7.82
CA ILE A 169 3.27 0.04 7.61
C ILE A 169 3.42 -0.63 8.97
N GLY A 170 2.54 -1.57 9.27
CA GLY A 170 2.54 -2.34 10.51
C GLY A 170 3.48 -3.56 10.47
N LEU A 171 3.57 -4.21 9.30
CA LEU A 171 4.41 -5.39 9.07
C LEU A 171 4.92 -5.38 7.62
N PHE A 172 6.19 -5.70 7.45
CA PHE A 172 6.83 -5.87 6.15
C PHE A 172 7.60 -7.20 6.13
N PRO A 173 6.96 -8.34 5.79
CA PRO A 173 7.66 -9.61 5.73
C PRO A 173 8.69 -9.62 4.61
N VAL A 174 9.84 -10.19 4.90
CA VAL A 174 10.96 -10.34 3.95
C VAL A 174 11.36 -11.80 3.79
N ALA A 175 11.84 -12.15 2.61
CA ALA A 175 12.23 -13.53 2.30
C ALA A 175 13.52 -13.98 3.00
N SER A 176 14.31 -13.06 3.56
CA SER A 176 15.62 -13.39 4.14
C SER A 176 16.10 -12.27 5.07
N ALA A 177 16.82 -12.64 6.12
CA ALA A 177 17.49 -11.72 7.04
C ALA A 177 18.47 -10.76 6.32
N LEU A 178 19.04 -11.16 5.19
CA LEU A 178 19.92 -10.31 4.37
C LEU A 178 19.18 -9.12 3.73
N VAL A 179 17.87 -9.26 3.51
CA VAL A 179 17.03 -8.22 2.90
C VAL A 179 16.49 -7.24 3.95
N ALA A 180 16.30 -7.69 5.17
CA ALA A 180 15.69 -6.89 6.24
C ALA A 180 16.36 -5.51 6.45
N PRO A 181 17.69 -5.36 6.56
CA PRO A 181 18.33 -4.05 6.73
C PRO A 181 18.07 -3.09 5.57
N ARG A 182 17.94 -3.61 4.34
CA ARG A 182 17.64 -2.80 3.14
C ARG A 182 16.22 -2.24 3.19
N ILE A 183 15.26 -3.05 3.64
CA ILE A 183 13.87 -2.61 3.80
C ILE A 183 13.74 -1.61 4.95
N VAL A 184 14.40 -1.87 6.08
CA VAL A 184 14.47 -0.93 7.21
C VAL A 184 14.94 0.45 6.73
N SER A 185 16.06 0.51 6.02
CA SER A 185 16.62 1.76 5.48
C SER A 185 15.69 2.40 4.45
N ALA A 186 15.29 1.65 3.43
CA ALA A 186 14.55 2.16 2.29
C ALA A 186 13.16 2.74 2.67
N PHE A 187 12.50 2.15 3.66
CA PHE A 187 11.17 2.57 4.11
C PHE A 187 11.17 3.36 5.42
N GLY A 188 12.31 3.47 6.09
CA GLY A 188 12.44 4.14 7.38
C GLY A 188 11.64 3.44 8.48
N LEU A 189 11.61 2.10 8.44
CA LEU A 189 10.86 1.27 9.38
C LEU A 189 11.74 0.90 10.58
N PRO A 190 11.14 0.70 11.78
CA PRO A 190 11.84 0.01 12.85
C PRO A 190 12.03 -1.47 12.49
N ALA A 191 13.17 -2.05 12.90
CA ALA A 191 13.50 -3.45 12.61
C ALA A 191 12.44 -4.44 13.11
N SER A 192 11.71 -4.10 14.16
CA SER A 192 10.63 -4.92 14.72
C SER A 192 9.40 -5.07 13.81
N ARG A 193 9.35 -4.36 12.69
CA ARG A 193 8.25 -4.47 11.70
C ARG A 193 8.69 -5.18 10.41
N VAL A 194 9.92 -5.63 10.33
CA VAL A 194 10.50 -6.26 9.15
C VAL A 194 10.93 -7.69 9.46
#